data_d139b1a14f2a6b94ff27d2831b138006
#
_entry.id   d139b1a14f2a6b94ff27d2831b138006
#
_cell.length_a   1.000
_cell.length_b   1.000
_cell.length_c   1.000
_cell.angle_alpha   90.00
_cell.angle_beta   90.00
_cell.angle_gamma   90.00
#
_symmetry.space_group_name_H-M   'P 1'
#
loop_
_entity.id
_entity.type
_entity.pdbx_description
1 polymer ?
#
loop_
_entity_poly.entity_id
_entity_poly.type
_entity_poly.pdbx_seq_one_letter_code
_entity_poly.pdbx_strand_id
1 'polypeptide(L)'
;AVLRVPGAGIRPYNGMIAEAEDGLITLEIGIHGVPVTMDLVIYNNLLYGGLNQYQYMNWDNRDEIYFKRVYIGCVRAADYIFSMDEFDGENLIVYGGSQGGALAIVTAALDPRIKGLVSFYPALCDLNGYVHGRAGGWPHLFRNSTESPEILKQKTKNTPYYDVVNFARKIKVPGFYYLGYNDMTCPPTSMYSAYNTITAPKVLEIMEEAGHFSYPELWPKAKAWIYTHLQVNQ
;
A
#
# COMPACT_ATOMS: atom_id res chain seq x y z
N ALA A 1 -11.15 14.28 -3.43
CA ALA A 1 -10.69 13.18 -4.31
C ALA A 1 -10.21 11.96 -3.52
N VAL A 2 -10.25 10.79 -4.14
CA VAL A 2 -9.70 9.54 -3.60
C VAL A 2 -8.77 8.89 -4.61
N LEU A 3 -7.53 8.61 -4.18
CA LEU A 3 -6.57 7.83 -4.93
C LEU A 3 -6.55 6.40 -4.37
N ARG A 4 -6.95 5.42 -5.18
CA ARG A 4 -6.83 4.00 -4.84
C ARG A 4 -5.53 3.44 -5.39
N VAL A 5 -4.71 2.89 -4.49
CA VAL A 5 -3.46 2.20 -4.84
C VAL A 5 -3.62 0.69 -4.64
N PRO A 6 -3.06 -0.15 -5.57
CA PRO A 6 -3.48 -1.54 -5.69
C PRO A 6 -2.79 -2.48 -4.71
N GLY A 7 -3.51 -3.51 -4.29
CA GLY A 7 -2.94 -4.72 -3.71
C GLY A 7 -2.02 -5.46 -4.69
N ALA A 8 -1.33 -6.49 -4.22
CA ALA A 8 -0.44 -7.30 -5.05
C ALA A 8 -1.20 -8.04 -6.16
N GLY A 9 -0.54 -8.26 -7.28
CA GLY A 9 -1.07 -8.98 -8.43
C GLY A 9 -1.07 -8.14 -9.71
N ILE A 10 -1.20 -8.83 -10.84
CA ILE A 10 -1.19 -8.26 -12.18
C ILE A 10 -2.55 -8.57 -12.79
N ARG A 11 -3.40 -7.56 -12.90
CA ARG A 11 -4.81 -7.71 -13.26
C ARG A 11 -5.40 -6.41 -13.80
N PRO A 12 -6.56 -6.46 -14.46
CA PRO A 12 -7.32 -5.26 -14.82
C PRO A 12 -7.88 -4.57 -13.57
N TYR A 13 -8.22 -3.30 -13.69
CA TYR A 13 -8.90 -2.50 -12.68
C TYR A 13 -10.11 -1.81 -13.30
N ASN A 14 -11.19 -1.69 -12.51
CA ASN A 14 -12.47 -1.15 -12.98
C ASN A 14 -12.78 0.26 -12.44
N GLY A 15 -11.88 0.82 -11.63
CA GLY A 15 -12.10 2.12 -10.98
C GLY A 15 -13.05 2.04 -9.77
N MET A 16 -13.22 3.19 -9.12
CA MET A 16 -14.10 3.37 -7.96
C MET A 16 -15.40 4.08 -8.41
N ILE A 17 -16.25 3.35 -9.13
CA ILE A 17 -17.44 3.91 -9.80
C ILE A 17 -18.45 4.44 -8.78
N ALA A 18 -18.73 3.68 -7.71
CA ALA A 18 -19.70 4.08 -6.70
C ALA A 18 -19.31 5.39 -5.97
N GLU A 19 -18.02 5.57 -5.70
CA GLU A 19 -17.51 6.80 -5.10
C GLU A 19 -17.52 7.98 -6.08
N ALA A 20 -17.34 7.70 -7.38
CA ALA A 20 -17.49 8.71 -8.42
C ALA A 20 -18.97 9.14 -8.62
N GLU A 21 -19.91 8.21 -8.51
CA GLU A 21 -21.35 8.49 -8.51
C GLU A 21 -21.77 9.33 -7.30
N ASP A 22 -21.09 9.21 -6.18
CA ASP A 22 -21.26 10.07 -4.99
C ASP A 22 -20.63 11.47 -5.15
N GLY A 23 -20.08 11.79 -6.33
CA GLY A 23 -19.52 13.11 -6.66
C GLY A 23 -18.03 13.28 -6.33
N LEU A 24 -17.29 12.20 -6.05
CA LEU A 24 -15.86 12.27 -5.83
C LEU A 24 -15.06 12.15 -7.14
N ILE A 25 -13.94 12.85 -7.23
CA ILE A 25 -12.89 12.50 -8.19
C ILE A 25 -12.20 11.25 -7.68
N THR A 26 -12.21 10.18 -8.47
CA THR A 26 -11.57 8.92 -8.12
C THR A 26 -10.52 8.52 -9.15
N LEU A 27 -9.36 8.10 -8.67
CA LEU A 27 -8.30 7.53 -9.52
C LEU A 27 -7.86 6.18 -8.95
N GLU A 28 -7.94 5.13 -9.76
CA GLU A 28 -7.33 3.84 -9.47
C GLU A 28 -6.19 3.59 -10.45
N ILE A 29 -5.02 3.23 -9.94
CA ILE A 29 -3.82 3.03 -10.76
C ILE A 29 -3.38 1.58 -10.82
N GLY A 30 -2.72 1.20 -11.93
CA GLY A 30 -1.89 0.00 -12.03
C GLY A 30 -0.42 0.36 -11.81
N ILE A 31 0.31 -0.47 -11.05
CA ILE A 31 1.72 -0.19 -10.68
C ILE A 31 2.74 -0.79 -11.64
N HIS A 32 2.31 -1.55 -12.62
CA HIS A 32 3.22 -2.31 -13.48
C HIS A 32 3.61 -1.56 -14.78
N GLY A 33 3.03 -0.38 -15.02
CA GLY A 33 3.29 0.41 -16.24
C GLY A 33 2.64 -0.21 -17.48
N VAL A 34 1.56 -0.97 -17.29
CA VAL A 34 0.73 -1.53 -18.38
C VAL A 34 -0.68 -0.96 -18.27
N PRO A 35 -1.41 -0.82 -19.38
CA PRO A 35 -2.81 -0.40 -19.35
C PRO A 35 -3.64 -1.29 -18.43
N VAL A 36 -4.67 -0.71 -17.80
CA VAL A 36 -5.50 -1.41 -16.80
C VAL A 36 -6.74 -2.09 -17.40
N THR A 37 -6.95 -1.97 -18.71
CA THR A 37 -8.13 -2.46 -19.44
C THR A 37 -7.79 -3.39 -20.61
N MET A 38 -6.68 -4.14 -20.49
CA MET A 38 -6.26 -5.11 -21.52
C MET A 38 -6.93 -6.46 -21.30
N ASP A 39 -6.84 -7.33 -22.31
CA ASP A 39 -7.33 -8.70 -22.20
C ASP A 39 -6.62 -9.48 -21.08
N LEU A 40 -7.35 -10.35 -20.39
CA LEU A 40 -6.83 -11.17 -19.29
C LEU A 40 -5.61 -12.00 -19.69
N VAL A 41 -5.54 -12.46 -20.95
CA VAL A 41 -4.41 -13.23 -21.46
C VAL A 41 -3.09 -12.45 -21.36
N ILE A 42 -3.13 -11.14 -21.53
CA ILE A 42 -1.93 -10.28 -21.45
C ILE A 42 -1.44 -10.20 -20.01
N TYR A 43 -2.35 -9.99 -19.04
CA TYR A 43 -1.99 -9.99 -17.62
C TYR A 43 -1.43 -11.34 -17.18
N ASN A 44 -2.01 -12.46 -17.65
CA ASN A 44 -1.49 -13.79 -17.36
C ASN A 44 -0.10 -14.00 -17.94
N ASN A 45 0.16 -13.56 -19.17
CA ASN A 45 1.48 -13.65 -19.80
C ASN A 45 2.53 -12.81 -19.02
N LEU A 46 2.15 -11.65 -18.49
CA LEU A 46 3.02 -10.86 -17.64
C LEU A 46 3.27 -11.51 -16.29
N LEU A 47 2.22 -12.05 -15.66
CA LEU A 47 2.27 -12.72 -14.36
C LEU A 47 3.19 -13.96 -14.37
N TYR A 48 3.12 -14.74 -15.42
CA TYR A 48 3.95 -15.96 -15.59
C TYR A 48 5.26 -15.70 -16.34
N GLY A 49 5.46 -14.50 -16.86
CA GLY A 49 6.63 -14.07 -17.62
C GLY A 49 7.43 -12.96 -16.93
N GLY A 50 7.54 -11.82 -17.60
CA GLY A 50 8.43 -10.72 -17.20
C GLY A 50 8.15 -10.08 -15.83
N LEU A 51 6.95 -10.26 -15.27
CA LEU A 51 6.58 -9.76 -13.94
C LEU A 51 6.38 -10.89 -12.93
N ASN A 52 6.81 -12.10 -13.26
CA ASN A 52 6.74 -13.20 -12.31
C ASN A 52 7.55 -12.85 -11.06
N GLN A 53 6.90 -12.97 -9.89
CA GLN A 53 7.51 -12.68 -8.60
C GLN A 53 8.19 -11.29 -8.51
N TYR A 54 7.59 -10.27 -9.16
CA TYR A 54 8.12 -8.90 -9.17
C TYR A 54 8.44 -8.36 -7.76
N GLN A 55 7.74 -8.85 -6.74
CA GLN A 55 7.94 -8.46 -5.34
C GLN A 55 9.31 -8.85 -4.77
N TYR A 56 10.03 -9.76 -5.44
CA TYR A 56 11.38 -10.17 -5.05
C TYR A 56 12.49 -9.57 -5.93
N MET A 57 12.15 -8.73 -6.92
CA MET A 57 13.12 -8.22 -7.88
C MET A 57 14.08 -7.19 -7.27
N ASN A 58 15.36 -7.45 -7.44
CA ASN A 58 16.49 -6.53 -7.25
C ASN A 58 16.69 -6.00 -5.82
N TRP A 59 16.29 -6.74 -4.78
CA TRP A 59 16.50 -6.29 -3.40
C TRP A 59 17.98 -6.19 -2.98
N ASP A 60 18.88 -6.78 -3.72
CA ASP A 60 20.33 -6.68 -3.59
C ASP A 60 20.90 -5.36 -4.18
N ASN A 61 20.17 -4.66 -5.04
CA ASN A 61 20.55 -3.37 -5.58
C ASN A 61 19.51 -2.28 -5.21
N ARG A 62 19.85 -1.42 -4.25
CA ARG A 62 18.94 -0.38 -3.74
C ARG A 62 18.27 0.48 -4.82
N ASP A 63 19.01 0.79 -5.89
CA ASP A 63 18.53 1.72 -6.90
C ASP A 63 17.66 1.04 -7.98
N GLU A 64 17.65 -0.29 -8.02
CA GLU A 64 16.89 -1.13 -8.97
C GLU A 64 15.74 -1.90 -8.35
N ILE A 65 15.55 -1.85 -7.01
CA ILE A 65 14.42 -2.49 -6.33
C ILE A 65 13.12 -2.12 -7.04
N TYR A 66 12.31 -3.13 -7.37
CA TYR A 66 11.07 -2.93 -8.11
C TYR A 66 10.15 -1.87 -7.49
N PHE A 67 10.07 -1.82 -6.17
CA PHE A 67 9.24 -0.87 -5.44
C PHE A 67 9.67 0.59 -5.58
N LYS A 68 10.87 0.90 -6.03
CA LYS A 68 11.29 2.29 -6.32
C LYS A 68 10.35 2.94 -7.34
N ARG A 69 10.14 2.29 -8.48
CA ARG A 69 9.23 2.77 -9.52
C ARG A 69 7.77 2.81 -9.06
N VAL A 70 7.38 1.84 -8.22
CA VAL A 70 6.02 1.76 -7.68
C VAL A 70 5.72 2.94 -6.77
N TYR A 71 6.61 3.26 -5.84
CA TYR A 71 6.44 4.39 -4.92
C TYR A 71 6.41 5.73 -5.68
N ILE A 72 7.31 5.91 -6.64
CA ILE A 72 7.29 7.08 -7.52
C ILE A 72 5.97 7.15 -8.30
N GLY A 73 5.49 6.04 -8.84
CA GLY A 73 4.23 5.96 -9.57
C GLY A 73 3.03 6.38 -8.74
N CYS A 74 2.98 6.01 -7.45
CA CYS A 74 1.92 6.44 -6.55
C CYS A 74 1.92 7.96 -6.30
N VAL A 75 3.12 8.57 -6.12
CA VAL A 75 3.25 10.03 -6.00
C VAL A 75 2.85 10.73 -7.30
N ARG A 76 3.24 10.17 -8.46
CA ARG A 76 2.82 10.72 -9.76
C ARG A 76 1.31 10.63 -10.00
N ALA A 77 0.65 9.61 -9.45
CA ALA A 77 -0.81 9.54 -9.49
C ALA A 77 -1.46 10.67 -8.66
N ALA A 78 -0.89 11.02 -7.51
CA ALA A 78 -1.31 12.21 -6.78
C ALA A 78 -1.07 13.49 -7.59
N ASP A 79 0.12 13.65 -8.22
CA ASP A 79 0.40 14.80 -9.11
C ASP A 79 -0.66 14.94 -10.21
N TYR A 80 -1.11 13.82 -10.78
CA TYR A 80 -2.16 13.84 -11.82
C TYR A 80 -3.47 14.39 -11.27
N ILE A 81 -3.93 13.95 -10.08
CA ILE A 81 -5.15 14.50 -9.45
C ILE A 81 -4.98 15.99 -9.19
N PHE A 82 -3.82 16.42 -8.66
CA PHE A 82 -3.55 17.85 -8.41
C PHE A 82 -3.43 18.71 -9.68
N SER A 83 -3.31 18.09 -10.86
CA SER A 83 -3.29 18.79 -12.15
C SER A 83 -4.67 18.91 -12.82
N MET A 84 -5.71 18.30 -12.24
CA MET A 84 -7.07 18.36 -12.79
C MET A 84 -7.74 19.69 -12.42
N ASP A 85 -8.33 20.36 -13.37
CA ASP A 85 -9.03 21.63 -13.15
C ASP A 85 -10.28 21.47 -12.26
N GLU A 86 -10.87 20.26 -12.24
CA GLU A 86 -12.04 19.93 -11.43
C GLU A 86 -11.69 19.63 -9.97
N PHE A 87 -10.42 19.44 -9.64
CA PHE A 87 -10.00 19.13 -8.28
C PHE A 87 -9.90 20.41 -7.44
N ASP A 88 -10.37 20.36 -6.19
CA ASP A 88 -10.34 21.51 -5.26
C ASP A 88 -8.93 21.95 -4.81
N GLY A 89 -7.90 21.19 -5.20
CA GLY A 89 -6.51 21.47 -4.87
C GLY A 89 -6.08 21.07 -3.45
N GLU A 90 -6.99 20.53 -2.64
CA GLU A 90 -6.70 20.27 -1.22
C GLU A 90 -7.10 18.88 -0.72
N ASN A 91 -8.29 18.39 -1.04
CA ASN A 91 -8.94 17.28 -0.34
C ASN A 91 -8.68 15.94 -1.03
N LEU A 92 -7.45 15.41 -0.92
CA LEU A 92 -7.04 14.10 -1.44
C LEU A 92 -6.76 13.11 -0.33
N ILE A 93 -7.50 11.98 -0.33
CA ILE A 93 -7.24 10.82 0.53
C ILE A 93 -6.69 9.68 -0.33
N VAL A 94 -5.67 8.99 0.17
CA VAL A 94 -5.13 7.77 -0.45
C VAL A 94 -5.61 6.53 0.30
N TYR A 95 -6.04 5.50 -0.46
CA TYR A 95 -6.62 4.26 0.07
C TYR A 95 -6.00 3.03 -0.58
N GLY A 96 -5.80 1.97 0.23
CA GLY A 96 -5.42 0.66 -0.27
C GLY A 96 -5.42 -0.44 0.77
N GLY A 97 -5.38 -1.69 0.27
CA GLY A 97 -5.28 -2.89 1.11
C GLY A 97 -4.06 -3.74 0.73
N SER A 98 -3.47 -4.46 1.68
CA SER A 98 -2.31 -5.31 1.47
C SER A 98 -1.10 -4.51 0.95
N GLN A 99 -0.53 -4.86 -0.18
CA GLN A 99 0.45 -4.00 -0.86
C GLN A 99 -0.08 -2.57 -1.03
N GLY A 100 -1.37 -2.41 -1.39
CA GLY A 100 -2.01 -1.09 -1.47
C GLY A 100 -2.04 -0.36 -0.13
N GLY A 101 -2.24 -1.05 0.99
CA GLY A 101 -2.15 -0.47 2.33
C GLY A 101 -0.75 0.09 2.62
N ALA A 102 0.29 -0.65 2.21
CA ALA A 102 1.67 -0.17 2.24
C ALA A 102 1.87 1.06 1.36
N LEU A 103 1.37 1.02 0.12
CA LEU A 103 1.48 2.12 -0.84
C LEU A 103 0.73 3.37 -0.36
N ALA A 104 -0.40 3.22 0.32
CA ALA A 104 -1.13 4.34 0.91
C ALA A 104 -0.29 5.07 1.97
N ILE A 105 0.37 4.31 2.88
CA ILE A 105 1.28 4.88 3.89
C ILE A 105 2.47 5.57 3.21
N VAL A 106 3.09 4.93 2.23
CA VAL A 106 4.25 5.48 1.52
C VAL A 106 3.88 6.76 0.77
N THR A 107 2.75 6.78 0.06
CA THR A 107 2.28 7.95 -0.68
C THR A 107 2.05 9.13 0.24
N ALA A 108 1.31 8.92 1.35
CA ALA A 108 1.05 9.97 2.33
C ALA A 108 2.31 10.45 3.08
N ALA A 109 3.34 9.59 3.18
CA ALA A 109 4.61 9.98 3.78
C ALA A 109 5.51 10.80 2.84
N LEU A 110 5.39 10.57 1.52
CA LEU A 110 6.22 11.22 0.50
C LEU A 110 5.58 12.49 -0.05
N ASP A 111 4.25 12.60 -0.01
CA ASP A 111 3.52 13.74 -0.55
C ASP A 111 2.77 14.49 0.57
N PRO A 112 3.27 15.65 0.99
CA PRO A 112 2.66 16.43 2.07
C PRO A 112 1.30 17.05 1.70
N ARG A 113 0.87 16.99 0.43
CA ARG A 113 -0.43 17.48 -0.03
C ARG A 113 -1.57 16.51 0.31
N ILE A 114 -1.26 15.24 0.60
CA ILE A 114 -2.26 14.25 1.03
C ILE A 114 -2.90 14.69 2.35
N LYS A 115 -4.22 14.61 2.46
CA LYS A 115 -5.00 15.03 3.66
C LYS A 115 -5.31 13.90 4.62
N GLY A 116 -5.27 12.66 4.15
CA GLY A 116 -5.52 11.47 4.98
C GLY A 116 -5.23 10.19 4.24
N LEU A 117 -5.20 9.09 4.99
CA LEU A 117 -4.97 7.78 4.39
C LEU A 117 -5.85 6.70 5.02
N VAL A 118 -6.19 5.70 4.20
CA VAL A 118 -6.82 4.45 4.65
C VAL A 118 -5.92 3.29 4.28
N SER A 119 -5.50 2.50 5.26
CA SER A 119 -4.57 1.40 5.07
C SER A 119 -5.10 0.13 5.72
N PHE A 120 -5.47 -0.86 4.90
CA PHE A 120 -5.91 -2.16 5.36
C PHE A 120 -4.77 -3.16 5.30
N TYR A 121 -4.52 -3.88 6.40
CA TYR A 121 -3.52 -4.96 6.51
C TYR A 121 -2.24 -4.72 5.69
N PRO A 122 -1.50 -3.63 5.95
CA PRO A 122 -0.39 -3.20 5.08
C PRO A 122 0.73 -4.24 4.99
N ALA A 123 1.16 -4.50 3.75
CA ALA A 123 2.36 -5.27 3.44
C ALA A 123 3.64 -4.44 3.63
N LEU A 124 4.79 -5.00 3.30
CA LEU A 124 6.11 -4.33 3.28
C LEU A 124 6.53 -3.69 4.61
N CYS A 125 5.93 -4.12 5.72
CA CYS A 125 6.26 -3.65 7.06
C CYS A 125 7.25 -4.61 7.72
N ASP A 126 8.29 -4.06 8.38
CA ASP A 126 9.31 -4.83 9.10
C ASP A 126 9.93 -5.94 8.23
N LEU A 127 10.40 -5.55 7.04
CA LEU A 127 10.95 -6.47 6.06
C LEU A 127 12.11 -7.33 6.61
N ASN A 128 12.88 -6.80 7.54
CA ASN A 128 13.97 -7.49 8.22
C ASN A 128 13.52 -8.31 9.44
N GLY A 129 12.21 -8.43 9.71
CA GLY A 129 11.68 -9.12 10.88
C GLY A 129 12.28 -10.50 11.09
N TYR A 130 12.35 -11.32 10.05
CA TYR A 130 12.93 -12.68 10.13
C TYR A 130 14.42 -12.70 10.49
N VAL A 131 15.19 -11.69 10.06
CA VAL A 131 16.60 -11.54 10.45
C VAL A 131 16.75 -11.28 11.95
N HIS A 132 15.71 -10.75 12.57
CA HIS A 132 15.67 -10.41 14.00
C HIS A 132 14.78 -11.35 14.83
N GLY A 133 14.48 -12.54 14.32
CA GLY A 133 13.77 -13.58 15.05
C GLY A 133 12.27 -13.35 15.25
N ARG A 134 11.62 -12.50 14.42
CA ARG A 134 10.17 -12.27 14.42
C ARG A 134 9.59 -12.33 13.01
N ALA A 135 8.28 -12.47 12.89
CA ALA A 135 7.64 -12.50 11.58
C ALA A 135 7.76 -11.13 10.89
N GLY A 136 8.39 -11.12 9.71
CA GLY A 136 8.41 -9.96 8.80
C GLY A 136 7.16 -9.94 7.90
N GLY A 137 6.82 -8.77 7.36
CA GLY A 137 5.68 -8.60 6.46
C GLY A 137 5.92 -9.22 5.08
N TRP A 138 4.81 -9.36 4.33
CA TRP A 138 4.89 -9.71 2.91
C TRP A 138 5.88 -8.77 2.18
N PRO A 139 6.73 -9.26 1.25
CA PRO A 139 6.75 -10.58 0.64
C PRO A 139 7.61 -11.64 1.38
N HIS A 140 7.92 -11.46 2.66
CA HIS A 140 8.69 -12.42 3.46
C HIS A 140 10.10 -12.68 2.92
N LEU A 141 10.82 -11.63 2.54
CA LEU A 141 12.11 -11.69 1.83
C LEU A 141 13.15 -12.63 2.44
N PHE A 142 13.14 -12.78 3.77
CA PHE A 142 14.16 -13.57 4.49
C PHE A 142 13.59 -14.87 5.10
N ARG A 143 12.31 -15.19 4.83
CA ARG A 143 11.71 -16.42 5.32
C ARG A 143 12.29 -17.62 4.58
N ASN A 144 12.99 -18.50 5.30
CA ASN A 144 13.61 -19.71 4.74
C ASN A 144 14.50 -19.44 3.50
N SER A 145 15.21 -18.31 3.49
CA SER A 145 16.08 -17.96 2.37
C SER A 145 17.26 -18.92 2.26
N THR A 146 17.55 -19.37 1.04
CA THR A 146 18.69 -20.19 0.67
C THR A 146 19.78 -19.41 -0.07
N GLU A 147 19.67 -18.08 -0.10
CA GLU A 147 20.64 -17.19 -0.75
C GLU A 147 21.96 -17.14 0.00
N SER A 148 23.04 -16.75 -0.68
CA SER A 148 24.35 -16.61 -0.06
C SER A 148 24.35 -15.55 1.05
N PRO A 149 25.22 -15.68 2.07
CA PRO A 149 25.36 -14.67 3.13
C PRO A 149 25.62 -13.26 2.61
N GLU A 150 26.35 -13.12 1.50
CA GLU A 150 26.67 -11.84 0.87
C GLU A 150 25.42 -11.18 0.30
N ILE A 151 24.58 -11.94 -0.41
CA ILE A 151 23.30 -11.46 -0.95
C ILE A 151 22.35 -11.08 0.19
N LEU A 152 22.23 -11.94 1.20
CA LEU A 152 21.39 -11.65 2.38
C LEU A 152 21.82 -10.37 3.09
N LYS A 153 23.14 -10.19 3.28
CA LYS A 153 23.70 -8.97 3.88
C LYS A 153 23.35 -7.73 3.06
N GLN A 154 23.46 -7.81 1.72
CA GLN A 154 23.14 -6.70 0.84
C GLN A 154 21.66 -6.37 0.87
N LYS A 155 20.77 -7.37 0.82
CA LYS A 155 19.32 -7.19 0.93
C LYS A 155 18.94 -6.58 2.28
N THR A 156 19.48 -7.08 3.39
CA THR A 156 19.24 -6.54 4.74
C THR A 156 19.63 -5.07 4.84
N LYS A 157 20.72 -4.66 4.17
CA LYS A 157 21.16 -3.26 4.10
C LYS A 157 20.23 -2.38 3.28
N ASN A 158 19.61 -2.93 2.22
CA ASN A 158 18.78 -2.17 1.28
C ASN A 158 17.32 -2.07 1.71
N THR A 159 16.77 -3.08 2.38
CA THR A 159 15.36 -3.12 2.80
C THR A 159 14.90 -1.91 3.60
N PRO A 160 15.67 -1.29 4.52
CA PRO A 160 15.22 -0.11 5.26
C PRO A 160 14.82 1.08 4.40
N TYR A 161 15.32 1.19 3.18
CA TYR A 161 14.95 2.27 2.26
C TYR A 161 13.54 2.11 1.68
N TYR A 162 12.97 0.91 1.77
CA TYR A 162 11.65 0.55 1.22
C TYR A 162 10.67 0.01 2.27
N ASP A 163 11.16 -0.19 3.50
CA ASP A 163 10.33 -0.66 4.59
C ASP A 163 9.31 0.39 5.02
N VAL A 164 8.05 0.02 5.00
CA VAL A 164 6.91 0.91 5.31
C VAL A 164 7.00 1.49 6.72
N VAL A 165 7.64 0.81 7.67
CA VAL A 165 7.86 1.33 9.04
C VAL A 165 8.61 2.67 9.01
N ASN A 166 9.57 2.82 8.09
CA ASN A 166 10.34 4.06 7.98
C ASN A 166 9.55 5.21 7.34
N PHE A 167 8.62 4.91 6.47
CA PHE A 167 7.66 5.88 5.93
C PHE A 167 6.58 6.22 6.96
N ALA A 168 6.06 5.24 7.69
CA ALA A 168 5.07 5.43 8.74
C ALA A 168 5.50 6.47 9.79
N ARG A 169 6.79 6.52 10.13
CA ARG A 169 7.38 7.56 11.02
C ARG A 169 7.22 8.99 10.50
N LYS A 170 6.96 9.15 9.20
CA LYS A 170 6.82 10.47 8.55
C LYS A 170 5.37 10.92 8.40
N ILE A 171 4.41 10.06 8.69
CA ILE A 171 2.97 10.38 8.57
C ILE A 171 2.62 11.54 9.51
N LYS A 172 2.00 12.57 8.92
CA LYS A 172 1.54 13.79 9.62
C LYS A 172 0.02 13.99 9.53
N VAL A 173 -0.64 13.22 8.68
CA VAL A 173 -2.06 13.32 8.38
C VAL A 173 -2.85 12.24 9.12
N PRO A 174 -4.15 12.45 9.37
CA PRO A 174 -4.99 11.43 9.99
C PRO A 174 -5.07 10.16 9.15
N GLY A 175 -5.22 9.03 9.80
CA GLY A 175 -5.31 7.75 9.13
C GLY A 175 -6.30 6.77 9.75
N PHE A 176 -6.94 5.98 8.89
CA PHE A 176 -7.77 4.85 9.26
C PHE A 176 -7.05 3.55 8.91
N TYR A 177 -6.88 2.68 9.89
CA TYR A 177 -6.10 1.45 9.75
C TYR A 177 -6.94 0.24 10.13
N TYR A 178 -6.68 -0.88 9.46
CA TYR A 178 -7.31 -2.15 9.78
C TYR A 178 -6.30 -3.28 9.76
N LEU A 179 -6.45 -4.21 10.68
CA LEU A 179 -5.71 -5.47 10.71
C LEU A 179 -6.53 -6.62 11.29
N GLY A 180 -6.17 -7.84 10.89
CA GLY A 180 -6.69 -9.09 11.45
C GLY A 180 -5.59 -9.84 12.22
N TYR A 181 -5.93 -10.49 13.34
CA TYR A 181 -4.92 -11.17 14.16
C TYR A 181 -4.47 -12.52 13.58
N ASN A 182 -5.29 -13.13 12.71
CA ASN A 182 -4.95 -14.38 12.04
C ASN A 182 -4.31 -14.17 10.65
N ASP A 183 -3.86 -12.94 10.36
CA ASP A 183 -3.22 -12.64 9.08
C ASP A 183 -1.79 -13.21 9.05
N MET A 184 -1.60 -14.25 8.22
CA MET A 184 -0.30 -14.90 8.00
C MET A 184 0.45 -14.33 6.78
N THR A 185 -0.23 -13.52 5.95
CA THR A 185 0.37 -12.84 4.80
C THR A 185 1.03 -11.53 5.25
N CYS A 186 0.30 -10.74 6.02
CA CYS A 186 0.83 -9.54 6.68
C CYS A 186 0.68 -9.72 8.20
N PRO A 187 1.64 -10.40 8.86
CA PRO A 187 1.51 -10.73 10.27
C PRO A 187 1.28 -9.50 11.15
N PRO A 188 0.41 -9.57 12.18
CA PRO A 188 0.14 -8.46 13.09
C PRO A 188 1.39 -7.80 13.64
N THR A 189 2.43 -8.58 13.99
CA THR A 189 3.72 -8.06 14.47
C THR A 189 4.35 -7.08 13.49
N SER A 190 4.31 -7.38 12.17
CA SER A 190 4.83 -6.50 11.14
C SER A 190 3.97 -5.25 10.95
N MET A 191 2.64 -5.40 10.98
CA MET A 191 1.72 -4.27 10.84
C MET A 191 1.81 -3.31 12.04
N TYR A 192 1.87 -3.85 13.27
CA TYR A 192 2.05 -3.04 14.47
C TYR A 192 3.39 -2.31 14.50
N SER A 193 4.45 -2.86 13.91
CA SER A 193 5.74 -2.16 13.81
C SER A 193 5.62 -0.84 13.02
N ALA A 194 4.76 -0.79 12.01
CA ALA A 194 4.44 0.46 11.30
C ALA A 194 3.45 1.32 12.07
N TYR A 195 2.30 0.76 12.49
CA TYR A 195 1.23 1.49 13.18
C TYR A 195 1.73 2.21 14.43
N ASN A 196 2.53 1.55 15.26
CA ASN A 196 3.03 2.13 16.52
C ASN A 196 4.00 3.30 16.31
N THR A 197 4.60 3.44 15.14
CA THR A 197 5.50 4.56 14.84
C THR A 197 4.76 5.81 14.37
N ILE A 198 3.48 5.71 13.99
CA ILE A 198 2.66 6.83 13.55
C ILE A 198 2.22 7.62 14.76
N THR A 199 2.53 8.91 14.78
CA THR A 199 2.15 9.84 15.86
C THR A 199 0.96 10.74 15.50
N ALA A 200 0.58 10.80 14.22
CA ALA A 200 -0.59 11.54 13.75
C ALA A 200 -1.90 10.91 14.28
N PRO A 201 -3.02 11.64 14.27
CA PRO A 201 -4.33 11.09 14.63
C PRO A 201 -4.63 9.81 13.83
N LYS A 202 -5.05 8.76 14.51
CA LYS A 202 -5.24 7.46 13.86
C LYS A 202 -6.36 6.67 14.52
N VAL A 203 -7.14 5.98 13.68
CA VAL A 203 -8.16 5.02 14.08
C VAL A 203 -7.68 3.63 13.70
N LEU A 204 -7.83 2.66 14.59
CA LEU A 204 -7.53 1.26 14.31
C LEU A 204 -8.78 0.41 14.51
N GLU A 205 -9.19 -0.27 13.43
CA GLU A 205 -10.18 -1.33 13.49
C GLU A 205 -9.46 -2.68 13.53
N ILE A 206 -9.87 -3.56 14.42
CA ILE A 206 -9.30 -4.90 14.58
C ILE A 206 -10.41 -5.92 14.41
N MET A 207 -10.14 -6.94 13.62
CA MET A 207 -10.96 -8.14 13.54
C MET A 207 -10.12 -9.34 13.98
N GLU A 208 -10.37 -9.83 15.19
CA GLU A 208 -9.52 -10.84 15.82
C GLU A 208 -9.45 -12.15 15.02
N GLU A 209 -10.58 -12.58 14.45
CA GLU A 209 -10.63 -13.82 13.66
C GLU A 209 -10.17 -13.66 12.20
N ALA A 210 -9.98 -12.42 11.72
CA ALA A 210 -9.68 -12.21 10.31
C ALA A 210 -8.24 -12.60 9.97
N GLY A 211 -8.11 -13.30 8.84
CA GLY A 211 -6.85 -13.48 8.13
C GLY A 211 -6.54 -12.29 7.22
N HIS A 212 -5.95 -12.58 6.03
CA HIS A 212 -5.61 -11.55 5.03
C HIS A 212 -6.82 -11.14 4.18
N PHE A 213 -7.87 -10.65 4.81
CA PHE A 213 -9.10 -10.15 4.18
C PHE A 213 -9.82 -9.17 5.09
N SER A 214 -10.78 -8.43 4.54
CA SER A 214 -11.68 -7.56 5.28
C SER A 214 -13.11 -8.07 5.23
N TYR A 215 -13.83 -7.95 6.33
CA TYR A 215 -15.27 -8.21 6.36
C TYR A 215 -16.04 -7.09 5.65
N PRO A 216 -17.24 -7.39 5.11
CA PRO A 216 -18.05 -6.40 4.39
C PRO A 216 -18.33 -5.12 5.20
N GLU A 217 -18.46 -5.24 6.52
CA GLU A 217 -18.78 -4.14 7.44
C GLU A 217 -17.64 -3.10 7.58
N LEU A 218 -16.42 -3.47 7.19
CA LEU A 218 -15.28 -2.58 7.29
C LEU A 218 -15.33 -1.44 6.28
N TRP A 219 -15.72 -1.74 5.03
CA TRP A 219 -15.73 -0.72 3.98
C TRP A 219 -16.69 0.44 4.27
N PRO A 220 -17.94 0.22 4.72
CA PRO A 220 -18.80 1.32 5.16
C PRO A 220 -18.19 2.22 6.22
N LYS A 221 -17.47 1.67 7.20
CA LYS A 221 -16.76 2.46 8.24
C LYS A 221 -15.64 3.31 7.62
N ALA A 222 -14.83 2.71 6.76
CA ALA A 222 -13.74 3.42 6.09
C ALA A 222 -14.29 4.49 5.13
N LYS A 223 -15.36 4.20 4.39
CA LYS A 223 -16.05 5.16 3.51
C LYS A 223 -16.58 6.35 4.31
N ALA A 224 -17.26 6.10 5.42
CA ALA A 224 -17.75 7.16 6.30
C ALA A 224 -16.60 8.03 6.84
N TRP A 225 -15.48 7.39 7.23
CA TRP A 225 -14.29 8.12 7.65
C TRP A 225 -13.70 8.98 6.53
N ILE A 226 -13.58 8.45 5.31
CA ILE A 226 -13.13 9.19 4.12
C ILE A 226 -14.03 10.42 3.88
N TYR A 227 -15.35 10.23 3.83
CA TYR A 227 -16.31 11.29 3.54
C TYR A 227 -16.29 12.40 4.58
N THR A 228 -16.17 12.04 5.87
CA THR A 228 -16.00 13.01 6.95
C THR A 228 -14.77 13.88 6.75
N HIS A 229 -13.63 13.27 6.36
CA HIS A 229 -12.36 14.00 6.18
C HIS A 229 -12.28 14.77 4.86
N LEU A 230 -13.07 14.40 3.85
CA LEU A 230 -13.25 15.16 2.61
C LEU A 230 -14.35 16.22 2.73
N GLN A 231 -15.05 16.32 3.86
CA GLN A 231 -16.18 17.23 4.07
C GLN A 231 -17.31 17.05 3.04
N VAL A 232 -17.52 15.81 2.57
CA VAL A 232 -18.62 15.47 1.67
C VAL A 232 -19.91 15.40 2.50
N ASN A 233 -20.88 16.24 2.17
CA ASN A 233 -22.22 16.15 2.76
C ASN A 233 -22.90 14.89 2.22
N GLN A 234 -23.34 14.03 3.13
CA GLN A 234 -24.15 12.84 2.80
C GLN A 234 -25.61 13.22 2.62
#